data_0642c5f576ae98d834725e3e3447f7fc
#
_entry.id   0642c5f576ae98d834725e3e3447f7fc
#
_cell.length_a   1.000
_cell.length_b   1.000
_cell.length_c   1.000
_cell.angle_alpha   90.00
_cell.angle_beta   90.00
_cell.angle_gamma   90.00
#
_symmetry.space_group_name_H-M   'P 1'
#
loop_
_entity.id
_entity.type
_entity.pdbx_description
1 polymer ?
#
loop_
_entity_poly.entity_id
_entity_poly.type
_entity_poly.pdbx_seq_one_letter_code
_entity_poly.pdbx_strand_id
1 'polypeptide(L)'
;CFLANFKPLRGDYAADQALYTVEANSYEPNDYNLFNMAGNVAEWVDSSYEAASYDYNSTMNPLVNDPTNLRKVTRGGSWKDVAYFLEVSSRNYEYADSARSYIGFRTVQDYMGTDITLNQNFGDAR
;
A
#
# COMPACT_ATOMS: atom_id res chain seq x y z
N CYS A 1 15.70 -10.55 -12.43
CA CYS A 1 14.71 -10.83 -11.39
C CYS A 1 14.22 -9.51 -10.78
N PHE A 2 12.93 -9.28 -10.77
CA PHE A 2 12.32 -8.11 -10.14
C PHE A 2 11.98 -8.43 -8.69
N LEU A 3 12.02 -7.40 -7.82
CA LEU A 3 11.62 -7.51 -6.40
C LEU A 3 10.15 -7.10 -6.18
N ALA A 4 9.48 -6.62 -7.22
CA ALA A 4 8.10 -6.19 -7.20
C ALA A 4 7.49 -6.32 -8.61
N ASN A 5 6.17 -6.38 -8.69
CA ASN A 5 5.43 -6.40 -9.95
C ASN A 5 5.09 -4.97 -10.38
N PHE A 6 5.80 -4.46 -11.36
CA PHE A 6 5.61 -3.14 -11.96
C PHE A 6 6.01 -3.14 -13.44
N LYS A 7 5.70 -2.06 -14.15
CA LYS A 7 6.05 -1.90 -15.56
C LYS A 7 7.49 -1.41 -15.70
N PRO A 8 8.45 -2.22 -16.19
CA PRO A 8 9.80 -1.75 -16.48
C PRO A 8 9.80 -0.79 -17.68
N LEU A 9 10.66 0.21 -17.62
CA LEU A 9 10.84 1.15 -18.76
C LEU A 9 11.53 0.49 -19.95
N ARG A 10 12.42 -0.44 -19.67
CA ARG A 10 13.17 -1.24 -20.67
C ARG A 10 13.32 -2.67 -20.17
N GLY A 11 13.43 -3.59 -21.10
CA GLY A 11 13.67 -5.00 -20.82
C GLY A 11 12.44 -5.87 -21.03
N ASP A 12 12.51 -7.07 -20.51
CA ASP A 12 11.45 -8.06 -20.63
C ASP A 12 10.35 -7.81 -19.59
N TYR A 13 9.17 -7.42 -20.07
CA TYR A 13 7.99 -7.16 -19.23
C TYR A 13 7.44 -8.43 -18.56
N ALA A 14 7.81 -9.60 -19.02
CA ALA A 14 7.35 -10.88 -18.51
C ALA A 14 8.47 -11.70 -17.88
N ALA A 15 9.59 -11.08 -17.50
CA ALA A 15 10.75 -11.78 -16.96
C ALA A 15 10.45 -12.61 -15.71
N ASP A 16 9.45 -12.21 -14.93
CA ASP A 16 8.93 -12.93 -13.76
C ASP A 16 7.54 -13.54 -14.02
N GLN A 17 7.12 -13.62 -15.28
CA GLN A 17 5.83 -14.13 -15.74
C GLN A 17 4.63 -13.27 -15.28
N ALA A 18 4.86 -12.04 -14.88
CA ALA A 18 3.84 -11.12 -14.36
C ALA A 18 3.55 -9.99 -15.34
N LEU A 19 2.59 -10.19 -16.25
CA LEU A 19 2.09 -9.14 -17.15
C LEU A 19 0.97 -8.29 -16.53
N TYR A 20 0.28 -8.86 -15.56
CA TYR A 20 -0.82 -8.26 -14.81
C TYR A 20 -0.59 -8.48 -13.32
N THR A 21 -1.66 -8.71 -12.56
CA THR A 21 -1.55 -9.04 -11.13
C THR A 21 -0.92 -10.41 -10.90
N VAL A 22 -0.24 -10.56 -9.78
CA VAL A 22 0.33 -11.82 -9.30
C VAL A 22 -0.28 -12.20 -7.96
N GLU A 23 -0.02 -13.43 -7.51
CA GLU A 23 -0.40 -13.87 -6.18
C GLU A 23 0.22 -12.97 -5.09
N ALA A 24 -0.49 -12.80 -3.99
CA ALA A 24 -0.12 -11.87 -2.93
C ALA A 24 1.24 -12.17 -2.26
N ASN A 25 1.72 -13.39 -2.36
CA ASN A 25 2.98 -13.84 -1.76
C ASN A 25 4.07 -14.19 -2.80
N SER A 26 3.96 -13.65 -4.02
CA SER A 26 4.89 -13.99 -5.13
C SER A 26 6.28 -13.40 -4.98
N TYR A 27 6.43 -12.35 -4.17
CA TYR A 27 7.70 -11.69 -3.88
C TYR A 27 8.05 -11.80 -2.40
N GLU A 28 9.30 -11.52 -2.06
CA GLU A 28 9.75 -11.54 -0.67
C GLU A 28 9.02 -10.48 0.17
N PRO A 29 8.65 -10.79 1.42
CA PRO A 29 8.07 -9.84 2.33
C PRO A 29 9.12 -8.83 2.82
N ASN A 30 8.65 -7.67 3.32
CA ASN A 30 9.51 -6.72 4.00
C ASN A 30 9.85 -7.18 5.44
N ASP A 31 10.61 -6.35 6.16
CA ASP A 31 11.03 -6.63 7.54
C ASP A 31 9.87 -6.77 8.54
N TYR A 32 8.69 -6.30 8.19
CA TYR A 32 7.44 -6.44 8.96
C TYR A 32 6.60 -7.64 8.52
N ASN A 33 7.14 -8.49 7.65
CA ASN A 33 6.43 -9.64 7.06
C ASN A 33 5.20 -9.24 6.23
N LEU A 34 5.26 -8.07 5.57
CA LEU A 34 4.22 -7.58 4.68
C LEU A 34 4.64 -7.77 3.23
N PHE A 35 3.74 -8.32 2.43
CA PHE A 35 3.94 -8.60 1.01
C PHE A 35 3.42 -7.45 0.15
N ASN A 36 4.05 -7.22 -1.00
CA ASN A 36 3.61 -6.31 -2.06
C ASN A 36 3.26 -4.89 -1.57
N MET A 37 4.05 -4.34 -0.63
CA MET A 37 3.91 -2.93 -0.24
C MET A 37 4.27 -1.99 -1.39
N ALA A 38 5.05 -2.47 -2.35
CA ALA A 38 5.36 -1.82 -3.60
C ALA A 38 4.99 -2.72 -4.77
N GLY A 39 4.21 -2.21 -5.71
CA GLY A 39 3.81 -2.93 -6.91
C GLY A 39 2.61 -3.88 -6.72
N ASN A 40 2.36 -4.66 -7.72
CA ASN A 40 1.19 -5.52 -7.92
C ASN A 40 -0.08 -4.71 -8.17
N VAL A 41 -0.79 -4.28 -7.15
CA VAL A 41 -1.89 -3.30 -7.26
C VAL A 41 -1.60 -2.09 -6.38
N ALA A 42 -1.96 -0.91 -6.86
CA ALA A 42 -2.00 0.27 -6.00
C ALA A 42 -3.10 0.10 -4.96
N GLU A 43 -2.95 0.70 -3.80
CA GLU A 43 -3.86 0.47 -2.69
C GLU A 43 -4.53 1.77 -2.24
N TRP A 44 -5.83 1.69 -2.00
CA TRP A 44 -6.60 2.79 -1.43
C TRP A 44 -6.08 3.18 -0.05
N VAL A 45 -5.96 4.48 0.16
CA VAL A 45 -5.68 5.09 1.47
C VAL A 45 -6.86 5.96 1.85
N ASP A 46 -7.19 6.01 3.12
CA ASP A 46 -8.35 6.76 3.62
C ASP A 46 -8.25 8.27 3.42
N SER A 47 -7.04 8.78 3.22
CA SER A 47 -6.77 10.19 2.99
C SER A 47 -7.39 10.71 1.69
N SER A 48 -8.02 11.89 1.73
CA SER A 48 -8.41 12.63 0.54
C SER A 48 -7.17 13.16 -0.19
N TYR A 49 -7.23 13.19 -1.52
CA TYR A 49 -6.09 13.68 -2.30
C TYR A 49 -6.01 15.20 -2.27
N GLU A 50 -4.90 15.71 -1.77
CA GLU A 50 -4.51 17.11 -1.79
C GLU A 50 -3.04 17.21 -2.23
N ALA A 51 -2.79 17.88 -3.35
CA ALA A 51 -1.45 17.91 -3.95
C ALA A 51 -0.40 18.54 -3.03
N ALA A 52 -0.79 19.57 -2.27
CA ALA A 52 0.09 20.33 -1.36
C ALA A 52 0.12 19.76 0.07
N SER A 53 -0.44 18.57 0.32
CA SER A 53 -0.59 18.06 1.69
C SER A 53 0.74 17.88 2.43
N TYR A 54 1.84 17.60 1.73
CA TYR A 54 3.15 17.48 2.36
C TYR A 54 3.72 18.80 2.88
N ASP A 55 3.20 19.92 2.40
CA ASP A 55 3.68 21.24 2.78
C ASP A 55 3.10 21.72 4.13
N TYR A 56 1.92 21.21 4.51
CA TYR A 56 1.21 21.71 5.69
C TYR A 56 0.72 20.64 6.67
N ASN A 57 0.72 19.36 6.30
CA ASN A 57 0.29 18.30 7.19
C ASN A 57 1.34 17.92 8.23
N SER A 58 0.87 17.45 9.38
CA SER A 58 1.72 16.87 10.41
C SER A 58 2.46 15.65 9.91
N THR A 59 3.75 15.55 10.18
CA THR A 59 4.55 14.37 9.88
C THR A 59 4.18 13.16 10.76
N MET A 60 3.55 13.41 11.90
CA MET A 60 3.13 12.36 12.84
C MET A 60 1.83 11.66 12.42
N ASN A 61 0.93 12.39 11.78
CA ASN A 61 -0.35 11.86 11.31
C ASN A 61 -0.82 12.62 10.08
N PRO A 62 -0.26 12.35 8.91
CA PRO A 62 -0.50 13.10 7.68
C PRO A 62 -1.82 12.69 6.99
N LEU A 63 -2.93 12.81 7.68
CA LEU A 63 -4.25 12.51 7.14
C LEU A 63 -4.95 13.78 6.68
N VAL A 64 -5.43 13.79 5.43
CA VAL A 64 -6.34 14.80 4.91
C VAL A 64 -7.75 14.24 4.91
N ASN A 65 -8.65 14.85 5.64
CA ASN A 65 -10.05 14.46 5.67
C ASN A 65 -10.94 15.58 5.11
N ASP A 66 -11.27 15.47 3.85
CA ASP A 66 -12.20 16.37 3.15
C ASP A 66 -13.38 15.56 2.60
N PRO A 67 -14.54 15.62 3.27
CA PRO A 67 -15.71 14.83 2.85
C PRO A 67 -16.31 15.29 1.52
N THR A 68 -15.97 16.49 1.04
CA THR A 68 -16.44 16.99 -0.25
C THR A 68 -15.56 16.55 -1.42
N ASN A 69 -14.33 16.09 -1.13
CA ASN A 69 -13.37 15.67 -2.14
C ASN A 69 -13.55 14.17 -2.46
N LEU A 70 -14.04 13.89 -3.65
CA LEU A 70 -14.26 12.52 -4.11
C LEU A 70 -12.97 11.80 -4.51
N ARG A 71 -11.85 12.51 -4.60
CA ARG A 71 -10.55 11.92 -4.93
C ARG A 71 -9.89 11.36 -3.66
N LYS A 72 -9.58 10.08 -3.69
CA LYS A 72 -8.86 9.39 -2.62
C LYS A 72 -7.44 9.06 -3.06
N VAL A 73 -6.52 9.07 -2.12
CA VAL A 73 -5.12 8.73 -2.37
C VAL A 73 -4.98 7.22 -2.65
N THR A 74 -4.15 6.90 -3.64
CA THR A 74 -3.65 5.54 -3.88
C THR A 74 -2.14 5.52 -3.74
N ARG A 75 -1.62 4.43 -3.21
CA ARG A 75 -0.20 4.28 -2.93
C ARG A 75 0.34 2.93 -3.36
N GLY A 76 1.69 2.84 -3.41
CA GLY A 76 2.41 1.60 -3.65
C GLY A 76 2.72 1.31 -5.11
N GLY A 77 2.01 1.96 -6.03
CA GLY A 77 2.11 1.67 -7.47
C GLY A 77 1.52 0.31 -7.85
N SER A 78 1.39 0.05 -9.13
CA SER A 78 0.75 -1.16 -9.66
C SER A 78 1.56 -1.80 -10.79
N TRP A 79 1.10 -2.95 -11.26
CA TRP A 79 1.69 -3.67 -12.38
C TRP A 79 1.80 -2.83 -13.67
N LYS A 80 0.96 -1.82 -13.84
CA LYS A 80 1.00 -0.93 -15.00
C LYS A 80 1.91 0.30 -14.82
N ASP A 81 2.34 0.58 -13.60
CA ASP A 81 3.05 1.80 -13.25
C ASP A 81 4.58 1.57 -13.32
N VAL A 82 5.31 2.63 -13.65
CA VAL A 82 6.76 2.64 -13.65
C VAL A 82 7.31 2.78 -12.22
N ALA A 83 8.58 2.50 -12.03
CA ALA A 83 9.25 2.46 -10.71
C ALA A 83 9.04 3.72 -9.85
N TYR A 84 8.90 4.89 -10.45
CA TYR A 84 8.63 6.14 -9.73
C TYR A 84 7.43 6.05 -8.80
N PHE A 85 6.33 5.40 -9.24
CA PHE A 85 5.11 5.27 -8.44
C PHE A 85 5.21 4.23 -7.32
N LEU A 86 6.28 3.43 -7.30
CA LEU A 86 6.56 2.47 -6.23
C LEU A 86 7.29 3.09 -5.05
N GLU A 87 7.83 4.31 -5.21
CA GLU A 87 8.51 5.01 -4.13
C GLU A 87 7.56 5.28 -2.96
N VAL A 88 8.05 5.16 -1.73
CA VAL A 88 7.25 5.32 -0.50
C VAL A 88 6.60 6.70 -0.41
N SER A 89 7.25 7.73 -0.90
CA SER A 89 6.74 9.11 -0.90
C SER A 89 5.74 9.38 -2.03
N SER A 90 5.69 8.53 -3.05
CA SER A 90 4.84 8.73 -4.21
C SER A 90 3.37 8.53 -3.87
N ARG A 91 2.54 9.47 -4.28
CA ARG A 91 1.09 9.40 -4.15
C ARG A 91 0.44 9.57 -5.51
N ASN A 92 -0.62 8.85 -5.73
CA ASN A 92 -1.53 9.06 -6.84
C ASN A 92 -2.95 9.16 -6.31
N TYR A 93 -3.91 9.36 -7.16
CA TYR A 93 -5.31 9.41 -6.76
C TYR A 93 -6.21 8.70 -7.77
N GLU A 94 -7.39 8.35 -7.31
CA GLU A 94 -8.51 7.95 -8.14
C GLU A 94 -9.80 8.42 -7.47
N TYR A 95 -10.87 8.52 -8.24
CA TYR A 95 -12.18 8.85 -7.70
C TYR A 95 -12.72 7.67 -6.89
N ALA A 96 -13.29 7.96 -5.72
CA ALA A 96 -13.74 6.95 -4.76
C ALA A 96 -14.83 6.01 -5.32
N ASP A 97 -15.59 6.46 -6.31
CA ASP A 97 -16.65 5.71 -6.97
C ASP A 97 -16.16 4.92 -8.21
N SER A 98 -14.86 4.97 -8.51
CA SER A 98 -14.29 4.31 -9.67
C SER A 98 -13.60 3.00 -9.30
N ALA A 99 -13.98 1.91 -9.97
CA ALA A 99 -13.29 0.62 -9.87
C ALA A 99 -12.22 0.51 -10.95
N ARG A 100 -11.02 0.05 -10.57
CA ARG A 100 -9.90 -0.16 -11.48
C ARG A 100 -9.25 -1.52 -11.22
N SER A 101 -8.84 -2.21 -12.29
CA SER A 101 -8.18 -3.51 -12.20
C SER A 101 -6.78 -3.46 -11.58
N TYR A 102 -6.22 -2.27 -11.44
CA TYR A 102 -4.88 -2.02 -10.88
C TYR A 102 -4.92 -1.38 -9.49
N ILE A 103 -6.10 -1.27 -8.87
CA ILE A 103 -6.28 -0.72 -7.52
C ILE A 103 -6.97 -1.76 -6.66
N GLY A 104 -6.40 -2.00 -5.50
CA GLY A 104 -6.93 -2.88 -4.46
C GLY A 104 -6.92 -2.17 -3.10
N PHE A 105 -6.97 -2.94 -2.05
CA PHE A 105 -6.89 -2.43 -0.68
C PHE A 105 -6.33 -3.47 0.26
N ARG A 106 -5.84 -3.00 1.40
CA ARG A 106 -5.59 -3.85 2.57
C ARG A 106 -6.16 -3.19 3.81
N THR A 107 -6.59 -3.99 4.75
CA THR A 107 -7.11 -3.51 6.02
C THR A 107 -5.96 -3.24 6.98
N VAL A 108 -6.14 -2.20 7.80
CA VAL A 108 -5.22 -1.87 8.89
C VAL A 108 -6.03 -1.71 10.18
N GLN A 109 -5.37 -1.87 11.30
CA GLN A 109 -5.94 -1.71 12.62
C GLN A 109 -4.96 -0.95 13.50
N ASP A 110 -5.48 -0.04 14.33
CA ASP A 110 -4.67 0.65 15.32
C ASP A 110 -4.09 -0.35 16.32
N TYR A 111 -2.90 -0.04 16.82
CA TYR A 111 -2.28 -0.83 17.88
C TYR A 111 -3.10 -0.69 19.16
N MET A 112 -3.67 -1.81 19.59
CA MET A 112 -4.54 -1.89 20.77
C MET A 112 -3.78 -2.14 22.07
N GLY A 113 -2.46 -2.18 22.03
CA GLY A 113 -1.60 -2.50 23.16
C GLY A 113 -1.46 -4.00 23.39
N THR A 114 -0.69 -4.35 24.41
CA THR A 114 -0.51 -5.74 24.83
C THR A 114 -1.43 -6.04 26.03
N ASP A 115 -2.21 -7.10 25.94
CA ASP A 115 -2.99 -7.58 27.08
C ASP A 115 -2.10 -8.36 28.04
N ILE A 116 -1.65 -7.70 29.10
CA ILE A 116 -0.77 -8.29 30.11
C ILE A 116 -1.52 -9.40 30.85
N THR A 117 -2.83 -9.30 31.02
CA THR A 117 -3.64 -10.31 31.72
C THR A 117 -3.67 -11.62 30.94
N LEU A 118 -3.84 -11.59 29.63
CA LEU A 118 -3.75 -12.77 28.78
C LEU A 118 -2.38 -13.42 28.82
N ASN A 119 -1.31 -12.63 28.81
CA ASN A 119 0.06 -13.14 28.90
C ASN A 119 0.33 -13.82 30.25
N GLN A 120 -0.22 -13.32 31.36
CA GLN A 120 -0.12 -13.95 32.68
C GLN A 120 -0.86 -15.29 32.71
N ASN A 121 -2.04 -15.38 32.13
CA ASN A 121 -2.81 -16.63 32.06
C ASN A 121 -2.07 -17.71 31.26
N PHE A 122 -1.38 -17.36 30.20
CA PHE A 122 -0.54 -18.28 29.44
C PHE A 122 0.70 -18.73 30.24
N GLY A 123 1.22 -17.89 31.15
CA GLY A 123 2.32 -18.23 32.05
C GLY A 123 1.91 -19.23 33.13
N ASP A 124 0.70 -19.09 33.66
CA ASP A 124 0.17 -19.95 34.73
C ASP A 124 -0.29 -21.32 34.22
N ALA A 125 -0.50 -21.49 32.94
CA ALA A 125 -0.89 -22.74 32.30
C ALA A 125 0.29 -23.74 32.11
N ARG A 126 1.47 -23.38 32.54
CA ARG A 126 2.67 -24.22 32.54
C ARG A 126 2.86 -24.91 33.90
#